data_1739eb0e2829a1698171ed58d0113b06
#
_entry.id   1739eb0e2829a1698171ed58d0113b06
#
_cell.length_a   1.000
_cell.length_b   1.000
_cell.length_c   1.000
_cell.angle_alpha   90.00
_cell.angle_beta   90.00
_cell.angle_gamma   90.00
#
_symmetry.space_group_name_H-M   'P 1'
#
loop_
_entity.id
_entity.type
_entity.pdbx_description
1 polymer ?
#
loop_
_entity_poly.entity_id
_entity_poly.type
_entity_poly.pdbx_seq_one_letter_code
_entity_poly.pdbx_strand_id
1 'polypeptide(L)'
;MLTAIKNSKIDITSEKSTKEFAEKLTSYFGGGEHIFLYGDMGVGKTTFVRYFINKIQINDKLAISEVTSPTFNLLNEYKTNNFVIKHYDLFRIKNTSEIHDLDIFEKNKKTITLVEWPQIIVNKNNAKSIDLLFSYENEFKNRTVQIKELN
;
A
#
# COMPACT_ATOMS: atom_id res chain seq x y z
N MET A 1 -17.77 2.44 -7.77
CA MET A 1 -17.02 1.89 -6.64
C MET A 1 -15.59 1.64 -7.07
N LEU A 2 -14.88 0.74 -6.43
CA LEU A 2 -13.51 0.44 -6.86
C LEU A 2 -13.43 0.03 -8.33
N THR A 3 -14.41 -0.70 -8.81
CA THR A 3 -14.51 -1.08 -10.23
C THR A 3 -14.62 0.14 -11.16
N ALA A 4 -15.20 1.24 -10.72
CA ALA A 4 -15.34 2.44 -11.54
C ALA A 4 -14.01 3.17 -11.75
N ILE A 5 -13.04 2.98 -10.87
CA ILE A 5 -11.72 3.61 -10.97
C ILE A 5 -10.64 2.61 -11.38
N LYS A 6 -11.00 1.33 -11.55
CA LYS A 6 -10.09 0.29 -12.01
C LYS A 6 -9.57 0.64 -13.40
N ASN A 7 -8.27 0.50 -13.59
CA ASN A 7 -7.54 0.81 -14.83
C ASN A 7 -7.50 2.29 -15.21
N SER A 8 -8.12 3.17 -14.42
CA SER A 8 -7.98 4.62 -14.63
C SER A 8 -6.65 5.09 -14.07
N LYS A 9 -6.00 5.99 -14.79
CA LYS A 9 -4.83 6.69 -14.26
C LYS A 9 -5.29 7.90 -13.46
N ILE A 10 -4.80 8.01 -12.24
CA ILE A 10 -5.14 9.08 -11.32
C ILE A 10 -3.90 9.93 -11.14
N ASP A 11 -4.04 11.25 -11.32
CA ASP A 11 -2.95 12.20 -11.12
C ASP A 11 -2.66 12.33 -9.62
N ILE A 12 -1.42 12.04 -9.24
CA ILE A 12 -0.93 12.19 -7.87
C ILE A 12 0.33 13.06 -7.84
N THR A 13 0.47 13.96 -8.79
CA THR A 13 1.64 14.83 -8.90
C THR A 13 1.84 15.69 -7.67
N SER A 14 0.77 16.25 -7.10
CA SER A 14 0.84 16.98 -5.85
C SER A 14 0.67 16.05 -4.66
N GLU A 15 1.27 16.40 -3.52
CA GLU A 15 1.08 15.66 -2.28
C GLU A 15 -0.39 15.67 -1.86
N LYS A 16 -1.10 16.78 -2.10
CA LYS A 16 -2.54 16.88 -1.83
C LYS A 16 -3.33 15.83 -2.63
N SER A 17 -3.01 15.65 -3.91
CA SER A 17 -3.68 14.64 -4.75
C SER A 17 -3.39 13.23 -4.26
N THR A 18 -2.18 12.96 -3.83
CA THR A 18 -1.81 11.67 -3.23
C THR A 18 -2.61 11.41 -1.96
N LYS A 19 -2.72 12.44 -1.10
CA LYS A 19 -3.50 12.36 0.13
C LYS A 19 -4.97 12.05 -0.17
N GLU A 20 -5.58 12.79 -1.07
CA GLU A 20 -7.00 12.59 -1.44
C GLU A 20 -7.24 11.17 -1.95
N PHE A 21 -6.37 10.67 -2.81
CA PHE A 21 -6.46 9.31 -3.32
C PHE A 21 -6.36 8.28 -2.21
N ALA A 22 -5.34 8.40 -1.36
CA ALA A 22 -5.12 7.46 -0.26
C ALA A 22 -6.30 7.46 0.71
N GLU A 23 -6.80 8.62 1.09
CA GLU A 23 -7.91 8.76 2.02
C GLU A 23 -9.19 8.17 1.46
N LYS A 24 -9.46 8.42 0.18
CA LYS A 24 -10.63 7.85 -0.50
C LYS A 24 -10.57 6.34 -0.55
N LEU A 25 -9.37 5.79 -0.79
CA LEU A 25 -9.20 4.35 -0.91
C LEU A 25 -9.47 3.61 0.39
N THR A 26 -9.23 4.23 1.56
CA THR A 26 -9.45 3.58 2.85
C THR A 26 -10.87 3.08 3.04
N SER A 27 -11.85 3.75 2.44
CA SER A 27 -13.27 3.39 2.60
C SER A 27 -13.64 2.03 1.99
N TYR A 28 -12.77 1.47 1.15
CA TYR A 28 -13.02 0.19 0.49
C TYR A 28 -12.43 -1.01 1.24
N PHE A 29 -11.77 -0.77 2.37
CA PHE A 29 -11.07 -1.83 3.09
C PHE A 29 -11.77 -2.15 4.40
N GLY A 30 -12.06 -3.43 4.59
CA GLY A 30 -12.74 -3.95 5.78
C GLY A 30 -11.92 -4.95 6.58
N GLY A 31 -10.70 -5.21 6.17
CA GLY A 31 -9.80 -6.17 6.79
C GLY A 31 -9.58 -7.43 5.95
N GLY A 32 -8.38 -7.95 5.98
CA GLY A 32 -7.97 -9.12 5.22
C GLY A 32 -7.38 -8.81 3.85
N GLU A 33 -7.37 -7.55 3.43
CA GLU A 33 -6.92 -7.17 2.11
C GLU A 33 -5.40 -6.91 2.07
N HIS A 34 -4.86 -7.02 0.86
CA HIS A 34 -3.48 -6.68 0.55
C HIS A 34 -3.44 -5.57 -0.49
N ILE A 35 -2.54 -4.63 -0.33
CA ILE A 35 -2.23 -3.61 -1.33
C ILE A 35 -0.76 -3.79 -1.73
N PHE A 36 -0.53 -4.06 -3.02
CA PHE A 36 0.81 -4.17 -3.58
C PHE A 36 1.14 -2.88 -4.32
N LEU A 37 2.23 -2.21 -3.90
CA LEU A 37 2.62 -0.91 -4.44
C LEU A 37 3.85 -1.07 -5.31
N TYR A 38 3.66 -0.88 -6.62
CA TYR A 38 4.70 -0.95 -7.64
C TYR A 38 5.11 0.45 -8.05
N GLY A 39 6.38 0.64 -8.32
CA GLY A 39 6.88 1.91 -8.86
C GLY A 39 8.29 2.22 -8.39
N ASP A 40 8.92 3.12 -9.11
CA ASP A 40 10.30 3.52 -8.85
C ASP A 40 10.46 4.23 -7.51
N MET A 41 11.70 4.27 -7.03
CA MET A 41 12.03 4.98 -5.81
C MET A 41 11.63 6.45 -5.93
N GLY A 42 11.05 7.00 -4.88
CA GLY A 42 10.66 8.41 -4.83
C GLY A 42 9.36 8.76 -5.54
N VAL A 43 8.67 7.80 -6.14
CA VAL A 43 7.46 8.08 -6.93
C VAL A 43 6.23 8.37 -6.07
N GLY A 44 6.29 8.14 -4.75
CA GLY A 44 5.20 8.49 -3.83
C GLY A 44 4.54 7.32 -3.12
N LYS A 45 5.12 6.13 -3.18
CA LYS A 45 4.55 4.94 -2.53
C LYS A 45 4.43 5.10 -1.01
N THR A 46 5.52 5.49 -0.34
CA THR A 46 5.51 5.67 1.12
C THR A 46 4.63 6.85 1.53
N THR A 47 4.56 7.89 0.72
CA THR A 47 3.64 9.02 0.95
C THR A 47 2.19 8.55 0.94
N PHE A 48 1.83 7.71 -0.02
CA PHE A 48 0.51 7.09 -0.08
C PHE A 48 0.24 6.27 1.19
N VAL A 49 1.17 5.41 1.59
CA VAL A 49 1.02 4.55 2.76
C VAL A 49 0.79 5.40 4.01
N ARG A 50 1.54 6.48 4.17
CA ARG A 50 1.39 7.39 5.30
C ARG A 50 -0.02 7.97 5.39
N TYR A 51 -0.54 8.50 4.31
CA TYR A 51 -1.89 9.08 4.30
C TYR A 51 -2.97 8.03 4.47
N PHE A 52 -2.77 6.84 3.92
CA PHE A 52 -3.71 5.73 4.09
C PHE A 52 -3.82 5.34 5.58
N ILE A 53 -2.69 5.13 6.24
CA ILE A 53 -2.66 4.73 7.66
C ILE A 53 -3.20 5.87 8.53
N ASN A 54 -2.73 7.10 8.31
CA ASN A 54 -3.13 8.24 9.11
C ASN A 54 -4.63 8.51 9.00
N LYS A 55 -5.23 8.30 7.83
CA LYS A 55 -6.69 8.48 7.66
C LYS A 55 -7.48 7.51 8.52
N ILE A 56 -7.07 6.26 8.57
CA ILE A 56 -7.74 5.26 9.41
C ILE A 56 -7.59 5.65 10.89
N GLN A 57 -6.40 6.08 11.29
CA GLN A 57 -6.15 6.52 12.67
C GLN A 57 -7.00 7.75 13.02
N ILE A 58 -7.10 8.72 12.14
CA ILE A 58 -7.93 9.91 12.35
C ILE A 58 -9.40 9.53 12.51
N ASN A 59 -9.91 8.66 11.65
CA ASN A 59 -11.28 8.19 11.74
C ASN A 59 -11.56 7.45 13.06
N ASP A 60 -10.55 6.76 13.58
CA ASP A 60 -10.62 6.04 14.85
C ASP A 60 -10.34 6.93 16.06
N LYS A 61 -10.08 8.21 15.86
CA LYS A 61 -9.74 9.20 16.91
C LYS A 61 -8.46 8.82 17.66
N LEU A 62 -7.52 8.19 16.96
CA LEU A 62 -6.20 7.85 17.49
C LEU A 62 -5.19 8.93 17.13
N ALA A 63 -4.10 8.99 17.89
CA ALA A 63 -2.95 9.80 17.50
C ALA A 63 -2.36 9.25 16.19
N ILE A 64 -2.00 10.13 15.26
CA ILE A 64 -1.39 9.70 14.01
C ILE A 64 0.06 9.27 14.25
N SER A 65 0.44 8.17 13.60
CA SER A 65 1.81 7.65 13.64
C SER A 65 2.69 8.37 12.64
N GLU A 66 3.98 8.46 12.97
CA GLU A 66 4.98 8.78 11.97
C GLU A 66 5.20 7.53 11.10
N VAL A 67 4.89 7.63 9.83
CA VAL A 67 5.00 6.51 8.90
C VAL A 67 6.19 6.72 7.98
N THR A 68 7.15 5.80 8.09
CA THR A 68 8.35 5.78 7.25
C THR A 68 8.47 4.42 6.57
N SER A 69 9.28 4.34 5.51
CA SER A 69 9.53 3.06 4.86
C SER A 69 10.34 2.13 5.77
N PRO A 70 9.90 0.87 5.97
CA PRO A 70 10.62 -0.09 6.81
C PRO A 70 11.76 -0.75 6.04
N THR A 71 12.65 0.04 5.45
CA THR A 71 13.72 -0.47 4.57
C THR A 71 14.64 -1.46 5.29
N PHE A 72 14.97 -1.19 6.55
CA PHE A 72 15.87 -2.06 7.33
C PHE A 72 15.12 -3.13 8.12
N ASN A 73 13.96 -2.79 8.65
CA ASN A 73 13.18 -3.71 9.49
C ASN A 73 12.28 -4.63 8.68
N LEU A 74 12.10 -4.36 7.40
CA LEU A 74 11.21 -5.06 6.47
C LEU A 74 9.72 -4.91 6.80
N LEU A 75 9.34 -4.71 8.05
CA LEU A 75 7.96 -4.60 8.50
C LEU A 75 7.82 -3.55 9.59
N ASN A 76 6.86 -2.65 9.42
CA ASN A 76 6.32 -1.83 10.50
C ASN A 76 4.85 -2.16 10.71
N GLU A 77 4.39 -2.16 11.95
CA GLU A 77 3.00 -2.42 12.28
C GLU A 77 2.37 -1.19 12.93
N TYR A 78 1.12 -0.94 12.57
CA TYR A 78 0.33 0.18 13.11
C TYR A 78 -1.01 -0.34 13.58
N LYS A 79 -1.39 -0.06 14.82
CA LYS A 79 -2.67 -0.49 15.38
C LYS A 79 -3.74 0.56 15.12
N THR A 80 -4.93 0.09 14.80
CA THR A 80 -6.15 0.88 14.73
C THR A 80 -7.21 0.21 15.58
N ASN A 81 -8.43 0.77 15.65
CA ASN A 81 -9.47 0.16 16.47
C ASN A 81 -9.87 -1.24 15.99
N ASN A 82 -9.92 -1.43 14.67
CA ASN A 82 -10.42 -2.65 14.07
C ASN A 82 -9.34 -3.49 13.39
N PHE A 83 -8.18 -2.90 13.11
CA PHE A 83 -7.15 -3.56 12.30
C PHE A 83 -5.76 -3.41 12.90
N VAL A 84 -4.89 -4.32 12.50
CA VAL A 84 -3.44 -4.11 12.50
C VAL A 84 -3.07 -3.86 11.03
N ILE A 85 -2.39 -2.76 10.77
CA ILE A 85 -1.89 -2.46 9.43
C ILE A 85 -0.43 -2.85 9.39
N LYS A 86 -0.10 -3.78 8.50
CA LYS A 86 1.27 -4.23 8.28
C LYS A 86 1.82 -3.58 7.05
N HIS A 87 2.93 -2.89 7.18
CA HIS A 87 3.63 -2.21 6.10
C HIS A 87 4.98 -2.88 5.87
N TYR A 88 5.11 -3.55 4.72
CA TYR A 88 6.33 -4.22 4.30
C TYR A 88 7.04 -3.42 3.22
N ASP A 89 8.36 -3.48 3.21
CA ASP A 89 9.20 -2.98 2.11
C ASP A 89 10.19 -4.09 1.74
N LEU A 90 10.05 -4.63 0.54
CA LEU A 90 10.83 -5.78 0.09
C LEU A 90 12.00 -5.40 -0.81
N PHE A 91 12.35 -4.12 -0.89
CA PHE A 91 13.41 -3.63 -1.78
C PHE A 91 14.74 -4.37 -1.58
N ARG A 92 15.06 -4.71 -0.34
CA ARG A 92 16.34 -5.36 0.00
C ARG A 92 16.29 -6.89 -0.07
N ILE A 93 15.12 -7.47 -0.24
CA ILE A 93 14.96 -8.91 -0.34
C ILE A 93 15.41 -9.37 -1.72
N LYS A 94 16.35 -10.31 -1.77
CA LYS A 94 16.90 -10.83 -3.02
C LYS A 94 16.54 -12.28 -3.28
N ASN A 95 16.09 -13.00 -2.26
CA ASN A 95 15.79 -14.42 -2.33
C ASN A 95 14.34 -14.67 -1.94
N THR A 96 13.60 -15.38 -2.81
CA THR A 96 12.18 -15.66 -2.58
C THR A 96 11.94 -16.49 -1.32
N SER A 97 12.93 -17.29 -0.87
CA SER A 97 12.78 -18.06 0.35
C SER A 97 12.61 -17.19 1.59
N GLU A 98 13.14 -15.97 1.60
CA GLU A 98 12.99 -15.04 2.71
C GLU A 98 11.55 -14.53 2.86
N ILE A 99 10.76 -14.59 1.79
CA ILE A 99 9.35 -14.15 1.81
C ILE A 99 8.50 -15.01 2.74
N HIS A 100 8.78 -16.31 2.80
CA HIS A 100 8.01 -17.23 3.64
C HIS A 100 8.08 -16.88 5.13
N ASP A 101 9.19 -16.31 5.57
CA ASP A 101 9.40 -15.99 6.99
C ASP A 101 8.71 -14.67 7.39
N LEU A 102 8.16 -13.93 6.43
CA LEU A 102 7.56 -12.62 6.68
C LEU A 102 6.05 -12.66 6.95
N ASP A 103 5.40 -13.78 6.77
CA ASP A 103 3.96 -13.97 6.96
C ASP A 103 3.08 -12.95 6.21
N ILE A 104 3.52 -12.54 5.02
CA ILE A 104 2.82 -11.51 4.22
C ILE A 104 1.40 -11.98 3.86
N PHE A 105 1.21 -13.28 3.63
CA PHE A 105 -0.06 -13.84 3.20
C PHE A 105 -0.86 -14.50 4.32
N GLU A 106 -0.53 -14.21 5.57
CA GLU A 106 -1.34 -14.67 6.69
C GLU A 106 -2.80 -14.24 6.51
N LYS A 107 -3.70 -15.21 6.62
CA LYS A 107 -5.15 -14.95 6.47
C LYS A 107 -5.70 -14.45 7.80
N ASN A 108 -5.83 -13.15 7.93
CA ASN A 108 -6.39 -12.52 9.12
C ASN A 108 -7.29 -11.37 8.73
N LYS A 109 -8.58 -11.50 9.03
CA LYS A 109 -9.59 -10.48 8.70
C LYS A 109 -9.40 -9.17 9.46
N LYS A 110 -8.53 -9.15 10.46
CA LYS A 110 -8.20 -7.94 11.23
C LYS A 110 -6.88 -7.32 10.79
N THR A 111 -6.34 -7.73 9.66
CA THR A 111 -5.10 -7.20 9.13
C THR A 111 -5.29 -6.60 7.75
N ILE A 112 -4.73 -5.41 7.55
CA ILE A 112 -4.57 -4.82 6.21
C ILE A 112 -3.07 -4.81 5.94
N THR A 113 -2.66 -5.36 4.80
CA THR A 113 -1.24 -5.51 4.46
C THR A 113 -0.89 -4.64 3.28
N LEU A 114 0.11 -3.78 3.45
CA LEU A 114 0.65 -2.90 2.41
C LEU A 114 2.08 -3.34 2.11
N VAL A 115 2.38 -3.61 0.85
CA VAL A 115 3.69 -4.12 0.45
C VAL A 115 4.29 -3.23 -0.63
N GLU A 116 5.42 -2.58 -0.32
CA GLU A 116 6.23 -1.87 -1.30
C GLU A 116 7.25 -2.83 -1.91
N TRP A 117 7.60 -2.61 -3.17
CA TRP A 117 8.52 -3.46 -3.93
C TRP A 117 8.10 -4.94 -3.94
N PRO A 118 6.85 -5.24 -4.38
CA PRO A 118 6.33 -6.60 -4.33
C PRO A 118 6.78 -7.49 -5.49
N GLN A 119 7.66 -7.00 -6.37
CA GLN A 119 8.06 -7.71 -7.60
C GLN A 119 8.64 -9.09 -7.34
N ILE A 120 9.26 -9.28 -6.17
CA ILE A 120 9.84 -10.58 -5.81
C ILE A 120 8.78 -11.61 -5.44
N ILE A 121 7.55 -11.18 -5.20
CA ILE A 121 6.46 -12.10 -4.87
C ILE A 121 5.95 -12.73 -6.16
N VAL A 122 6.13 -14.03 -6.30
CA VAL A 122 5.72 -14.78 -7.50
C VAL A 122 4.27 -15.25 -7.41
N ASN A 123 3.83 -15.64 -6.21
CA ASN A 123 2.50 -16.18 -5.98
C ASN A 123 1.81 -15.43 -4.84
N LYS A 124 0.69 -14.81 -5.15
CA LYS A 124 -0.10 -14.03 -4.18
C LYS A 124 -1.06 -14.88 -3.35
N ASN A 125 -0.99 -16.21 -3.47
CA ASN A 125 -1.75 -17.16 -2.68
C ASN A 125 -3.26 -16.90 -2.64
N ASN A 126 -3.83 -16.45 -3.75
CA ASN A 126 -5.26 -16.08 -3.85
C ASN A 126 -5.67 -15.02 -2.84
N ALA A 127 -4.73 -14.16 -2.43
CA ALA A 127 -5.02 -13.06 -1.53
C ALA A 127 -6.03 -12.09 -2.17
N LYS A 128 -6.94 -11.57 -1.35
CA LYS A 128 -7.83 -10.49 -1.74
C LYS A 128 -6.97 -9.23 -1.85
N SER A 129 -6.62 -8.83 -3.06
CA SER A 129 -5.58 -7.82 -3.28
C SER A 129 -5.91 -6.85 -4.39
N ILE A 130 -5.29 -5.68 -4.30
CA ILE A 130 -5.20 -4.72 -5.41
C ILE A 130 -3.74 -4.39 -5.66
N ASP A 131 -3.43 -4.12 -6.92
CA ASP A 131 -2.13 -3.61 -7.33
C ASP A 131 -2.26 -2.12 -7.63
N LEU A 132 -1.37 -1.32 -7.05
CA LEU A 132 -1.25 0.10 -7.34
C LEU A 132 0.04 0.32 -8.13
N LEU A 133 -0.09 0.78 -9.36
CA LEU A 133 1.03 1.04 -10.25
C LEU A 133 1.34 2.54 -10.26
N PHE A 134 2.39 2.93 -9.56
CA PHE A 134 2.86 4.31 -9.52
C PHE A 134 3.85 4.54 -10.65
N SER A 135 3.69 5.63 -11.38
CA SER A 135 4.53 5.95 -12.54
C SER A 135 4.87 7.42 -12.58
N TYR A 136 6.08 7.71 -13.07
CA TYR A 136 6.42 9.06 -13.54
C TYR A 136 5.92 9.23 -14.98
N GLU A 137 5.43 10.41 -15.27
CA GLU A 137 5.00 10.82 -16.61
C GLU A 137 5.72 12.13 -16.99
N ASN A 138 5.77 12.44 -18.29
CA ASN A 138 6.32 13.71 -18.79
C ASN A 138 7.71 14.02 -18.24
N GLU A 139 8.65 13.09 -18.38
CA GLU A 139 10.04 13.26 -17.93
C GLU A 139 10.13 13.62 -16.44
N PHE A 140 9.44 12.86 -15.60
CA PHE A 140 9.39 13.03 -14.13
C PHE A 140 8.66 14.27 -13.63
N LYS A 141 8.01 15.03 -14.51
CA LYS A 141 7.25 16.22 -14.11
C LYS A 141 5.93 15.89 -13.43
N ASN A 142 5.32 14.78 -13.82
CA ASN A 142 4.04 14.34 -13.31
C ASN A 142 4.15 12.92 -12.75
N ARG A 143 3.22 12.59 -11.86
CA ARG A 143 3.12 11.24 -11.29
C ARG A 143 1.69 10.78 -11.37
N THR A 144 1.51 9.49 -11.67
CA THR A 144 0.19 8.86 -11.74
C THR A 144 0.18 7.57 -10.94
N VAL A 145 -1.01 7.15 -10.54
CA VAL A 145 -1.25 5.82 -10.00
C VAL A 145 -2.39 5.17 -10.75
N GLN A 146 -2.28 3.89 -11.03
CA GLN A 146 -3.32 3.10 -11.67
C GLN A 146 -3.66 1.91 -10.79
N ILE A 147 -4.95 1.67 -10.58
CA ILE A 147 -5.42 0.50 -9.83
C ILE A 147 -5.61 -0.64 -10.82
N LYS A 148 -4.93 -1.76 -10.55
CA LYS A 148 -5.11 -2.99 -11.33
C LYS A 148 -5.40 -4.14 -10.39
N GLU A 149 -6.01 -5.17 -10.96
CA GLU A 149 -6.31 -6.44 -10.33
C GLU A 149 -7.10 -6.33 -9.04
N LEU A 150 -8.28 -6.83 -9.10
CA LEU A 150 -9.17 -6.91 -7.94
C LEU A 150 -9.69 -8.34 -7.85
N ASN A 151 -9.25 -9.03 -6.86
CA ASN A 151 -9.71 -10.38 -6.58
C ASN A 151 -10.70 -10.40 -5.41
#